data_771cf8436548f475b2017f8f3bde1d54
#
_entry.id   771cf8436548f475b2017f8f3bde1d54
#
_cell.length_a   1.000
_cell.length_b   1.000
_cell.length_c   1.000
_cell.angle_alpha   90.00
_cell.angle_beta   90.00
_cell.angle_gamma   90.00
#
_symmetry.space_group_name_H-M   'P 1'
#
loop_
_entity.id
_entity.type
_entity.pdbx_description
1 polymer ?
#
loop_
_entity_poly.entity_id
_entity_poly.type
_entity_poly.pdbx_seq_one_letter_code
_entity_poly.pdbx_strand_id
1 'polypeptide(L)'
;EKEKFSDYASFNEFFIRPLKENARPINQNPTALCCPADGRVSECGHIEDDRLLQAKGHFFSLHDLLAEDKDLTETFKNGEFITTYLSPRDYHRVHMPCDGTLRKMIYVPGDLFSVNPFLAKHVPNLFARNERVICVFDTEFGTMVQILVGATITASIGTVWAGVINPPRYNEVK
;
A
#
# COMPACT_ATOMS: atom_id res chain seq x y z
N GLU A 1 -1.58 -17.93 12.38
CA GLU A 1 -2.96 -18.06 11.93
C GLU A 1 -3.70 -19.06 12.82
N LYS A 2 -4.89 -18.69 13.34
CA LYS A 2 -5.73 -19.58 14.15
C LYS A 2 -6.36 -20.65 13.24
N GLU A 3 -6.72 -21.78 13.80
CA GLU A 3 -7.18 -22.93 13.01
C GLU A 3 -8.59 -22.74 12.44
N LYS A 4 -9.48 -22.06 13.20
CA LYS A 4 -10.88 -21.85 12.81
C LYS A 4 -11.21 -20.38 12.80
N PHE A 5 -12.13 -20.00 11.93
CA PHE A 5 -12.67 -18.64 11.88
C PHE A 5 -13.31 -18.22 13.22
N SER A 6 -13.98 -19.13 13.90
CA SER A 6 -14.59 -18.90 15.21
C SER A 6 -13.60 -18.54 16.32
N ASP A 7 -12.31 -18.77 16.12
CA ASP A 7 -11.29 -18.51 17.14
C ASP A 7 -10.85 -17.04 17.16
N TYR A 8 -11.29 -16.24 16.17
CA TYR A 8 -11.05 -14.81 16.11
C TYR A 8 -12.17 -14.05 16.82
N ALA A 9 -11.81 -13.08 17.67
CA ALA A 9 -12.76 -12.28 18.42
C ALA A 9 -13.57 -11.30 17.53
N SER A 10 -13.09 -10.98 16.35
CA SER A 10 -13.75 -10.09 15.39
C SER A 10 -13.33 -10.37 13.96
N PHE A 11 -14.12 -9.88 12.99
CA PHE A 11 -13.72 -9.89 11.58
C PHE A 11 -12.41 -9.12 11.36
N ASN A 12 -12.21 -8.00 12.04
CA ASN A 12 -10.97 -7.23 11.92
C ASN A 12 -9.74 -8.03 12.38
N GLU A 13 -9.85 -8.75 13.51
CA GLU A 13 -8.76 -9.62 13.97
C GLU A 13 -8.42 -10.70 12.94
N PHE A 14 -9.44 -11.29 12.32
CA PHE A 14 -9.25 -12.24 11.22
C PHE A 14 -8.61 -11.58 10.00
N PHE A 15 -9.08 -10.40 9.62
CA PHE A 15 -8.64 -9.68 8.43
C PHE A 15 -7.15 -9.30 8.50
N ILE A 16 -6.71 -8.85 9.68
CA ILE A 16 -5.30 -8.48 9.93
C ILE A 16 -4.47 -9.61 10.56
N ARG A 17 -4.91 -10.87 10.44
CA ARG A 17 -4.25 -12.03 11.05
C ARG A 17 -2.79 -12.15 10.61
N PRO A 18 -1.87 -12.61 11.50
CA PRO A 18 -0.53 -12.95 11.10
C PRO A 18 -0.51 -14.28 10.33
N LEU A 19 0.49 -14.47 9.50
CA LEU A 19 0.78 -15.79 8.91
C LEU A 19 1.36 -16.75 9.96
N LYS A 20 1.24 -18.03 9.70
CA LYS A 20 2.00 -19.06 10.44
C LYS A 20 3.48 -18.88 10.14
N GLU A 21 4.30 -19.30 11.08
CA GLU A 21 5.75 -19.31 10.90
C GLU A 21 6.12 -20.07 9.61
N ASN A 22 7.07 -19.55 8.88
CA ASN A 22 7.55 -20.10 7.61
C ASN A 22 6.50 -20.21 6.46
N ALA A 23 5.32 -19.63 6.60
CA ALA A 23 4.31 -19.65 5.54
C ALA A 23 4.73 -18.88 4.28
N ARG A 24 5.65 -17.93 4.42
CA ARG A 24 6.27 -17.15 3.33
C ARG A 24 7.78 -17.09 3.54
N PRO A 25 8.54 -18.04 3.00
CA PRO A 25 10.01 -18.01 3.09
C PRO A 25 10.57 -16.76 2.43
N ILE A 26 11.49 -16.10 3.12
CA ILE A 26 12.20 -14.92 2.59
C ILE A 26 13.30 -15.38 1.65
N ASN A 27 13.36 -14.79 0.46
CA ASN A 27 14.44 -15.04 -0.49
C ASN A 27 15.78 -14.56 0.11
N GLN A 28 16.77 -15.43 0.16
CA GLN A 28 18.08 -15.13 0.73
C GLN A 28 19.07 -14.51 -0.27
N ASN A 29 18.65 -14.30 -1.52
CA ASN A 29 19.48 -13.60 -2.49
C ASN A 29 19.57 -12.10 -2.11
N PRO A 30 20.77 -11.57 -1.80
CA PRO A 30 20.93 -10.19 -1.36
C PRO A 30 20.59 -9.15 -2.44
N THR A 31 20.49 -9.54 -3.70
CA THR A 31 20.11 -8.65 -4.81
C THR A 31 18.63 -8.73 -5.18
N ALA A 32 17.81 -9.45 -4.40
CA ALA A 32 16.40 -9.63 -4.68
C ALA A 32 15.52 -8.83 -3.70
N LEU A 33 14.52 -8.16 -4.23
CA LEU A 33 13.41 -7.62 -3.45
C LEU A 33 12.32 -8.68 -3.30
N CYS A 34 11.86 -8.91 -2.06
CA CYS A 34 10.73 -9.78 -1.80
C CYS A 34 9.41 -9.06 -2.15
N CYS A 35 8.41 -9.81 -2.59
CA CYS A 35 7.09 -9.24 -2.78
C CYS A 35 6.51 -8.78 -1.43
N PRO A 36 6.10 -7.52 -1.28
CA PRO A 36 5.68 -6.99 0.02
C PRO A 36 4.31 -7.47 0.48
N ALA A 37 3.51 -8.06 -0.42
CA ALA A 37 2.14 -8.44 -0.12
C ALA A 37 1.70 -9.69 -0.91
N ASP A 38 0.80 -10.45 -0.32
CA ASP A 38 0.07 -11.50 -1.03
C ASP A 38 -1.05 -10.85 -1.83
N GLY A 39 -0.93 -10.82 -3.14
CA GLY A 39 -1.91 -10.18 -4.00
C GLY A 39 -1.62 -10.44 -5.46
N ARG A 40 -2.23 -9.63 -6.30
CA ARG A 40 -2.01 -9.66 -7.73
C ARG A 40 -1.31 -8.38 -8.18
N VAL A 41 -0.17 -8.50 -8.83
CA VAL A 41 0.45 -7.36 -9.53
C VAL A 41 -0.53 -6.89 -10.60
N SER A 42 -1.05 -5.68 -10.45
CA SER A 42 -1.96 -5.08 -11.43
C SER A 42 -1.19 -4.32 -12.50
N GLU A 43 -0.19 -3.55 -12.11
CA GLU A 43 0.66 -2.80 -13.01
C GLU A 43 2.08 -2.70 -12.43
N CYS A 44 3.07 -2.63 -13.30
CA CYS A 44 4.46 -2.33 -12.93
C CYS A 44 5.19 -1.75 -14.13
N GLY A 45 6.26 -1.01 -13.89
CA GLY A 45 7.09 -0.46 -14.95
C GLY A 45 7.80 0.81 -14.54
N HIS A 46 8.26 1.52 -15.54
CA HIS A 46 8.97 2.77 -15.41
C HIS A 46 8.02 3.95 -15.21
N ILE A 47 8.40 4.89 -14.38
CA ILE A 47 7.68 6.15 -14.19
C ILE A 47 8.18 7.13 -15.26
N GLU A 48 7.29 7.55 -16.14
CA GLU A 48 7.60 8.49 -17.21
C GLU A 48 7.28 9.92 -16.74
N ASP A 49 8.31 10.65 -16.35
CA ASP A 49 8.20 11.97 -15.71
C ASP A 49 7.36 11.93 -14.42
N ASP A 50 6.11 12.32 -14.48
CA ASP A 50 5.15 12.34 -13.36
C ASP A 50 4.01 11.32 -13.56
N ARG A 51 4.14 10.37 -14.47
CA ARG A 51 3.02 9.52 -14.90
C ARG A 51 3.23 8.06 -14.55
N LEU A 52 2.31 7.52 -13.76
CA LEU A 52 2.21 6.10 -13.47
C LEU A 52 1.01 5.50 -14.17
N LEU A 53 1.17 4.29 -14.71
CA LEU A 53 0.06 3.54 -15.27
C LEU A 53 -0.86 3.03 -14.14
N GLN A 54 -2.14 3.43 -14.17
CA GLN A 54 -3.16 2.95 -13.24
C GLN A 54 -3.82 1.68 -13.74
N ALA A 55 -4.17 1.68 -15.02
CA ALA A 55 -4.72 0.57 -15.77
C ALA A 55 -4.57 0.90 -17.27
N LYS A 56 -4.79 -0.06 -18.17
CA LYS A 56 -4.64 0.16 -19.61
C LYS A 56 -5.36 1.44 -20.08
N GLY A 57 -4.57 2.41 -20.56
CA GLY A 57 -5.05 3.69 -21.07
C GLY A 57 -5.33 4.77 -20.01
N HIS A 58 -5.11 4.48 -18.73
CA HIS A 58 -5.30 5.43 -17.65
C HIS A 58 -4.02 5.61 -16.85
N PHE A 59 -3.65 6.86 -16.62
CA PHE A 59 -2.48 7.24 -15.84
C PHE A 59 -2.92 8.09 -14.65
N PHE A 60 -2.07 8.15 -13.62
CA PHE A 60 -2.22 9.06 -12.50
C PHE A 60 -0.87 9.73 -12.19
N SER A 61 -0.95 10.86 -11.48
CA SER A 61 0.22 11.68 -11.17
C SER A 61 1.00 11.11 -9.99
N LEU A 62 2.32 11.00 -10.14
CA LEU A 62 3.23 10.71 -9.05
C LEU A 62 3.19 11.81 -7.99
N HIS A 63 3.15 13.07 -8.42
CA HIS A 63 3.06 14.24 -7.54
C HIS A 63 1.82 14.18 -6.65
N ASP A 64 0.65 13.92 -7.23
CA ASP A 64 -0.59 13.77 -6.46
C ASP A 64 -0.52 12.55 -5.53
N LEU A 65 0.03 11.43 -6.00
CA LEU A 65 0.17 10.21 -5.20
C LEU A 65 1.05 10.45 -3.96
N LEU A 66 2.13 11.23 -4.12
CA LEU A 66 3.10 11.59 -3.07
C LEU A 66 2.69 12.82 -2.24
N ALA A 67 1.39 13.20 -2.29
CA ALA A 67 0.85 14.34 -1.52
C ALA A 67 1.53 15.68 -1.83
N GLU A 68 1.84 15.91 -3.10
CA GLU A 68 2.48 17.14 -3.61
C GLU A 68 3.89 17.41 -3.03
N ASP A 69 4.54 16.37 -2.48
CA ASP A 69 5.92 16.45 -2.01
C ASP A 69 6.87 16.50 -3.22
N LYS A 70 7.40 17.70 -3.47
CA LYS A 70 8.27 17.98 -4.63
C LYS A 70 9.58 17.20 -4.59
N ASP A 71 10.18 17.07 -3.42
CA ASP A 71 11.46 16.40 -3.27
C ASP A 71 11.32 14.89 -3.53
N LEU A 72 10.25 14.28 -3.02
CA LEU A 72 9.92 12.89 -3.33
C LEU A 72 9.57 12.72 -4.81
N THR A 73 8.79 13.62 -5.39
CA THR A 73 8.42 13.57 -6.81
C THR A 73 9.67 13.58 -7.69
N GLU A 74 10.61 14.49 -7.48
CA GLU A 74 11.86 14.55 -8.23
C GLU A 74 12.74 13.31 -7.98
N THR A 75 12.76 12.78 -6.77
CA THR A 75 13.52 11.56 -6.44
C THR A 75 13.05 10.36 -7.24
N PHE A 76 11.74 10.22 -7.42
CA PHE A 76 11.13 9.06 -8.09
C PHE A 76 10.76 9.29 -9.56
N LYS A 77 10.91 10.50 -10.05
CA LYS A 77 10.83 10.81 -11.48
C LYS A 77 11.79 9.92 -12.27
N ASN A 78 11.30 9.20 -13.24
CA ASN A 78 12.04 8.17 -13.96
C ASN A 78 12.49 6.96 -13.12
N GLY A 79 11.85 6.72 -11.97
CA GLY A 79 12.03 5.51 -11.17
C GLY A 79 11.18 4.34 -11.66
N GLU A 80 11.12 3.31 -10.83
CA GLU A 80 10.32 2.11 -11.10
C GLU A 80 9.18 1.99 -10.10
N PHE A 81 8.07 1.39 -10.52
CA PHE A 81 6.95 1.14 -9.63
C PHE A 81 6.33 -0.24 -9.82
N ILE A 82 5.69 -0.71 -8.77
CA ILE A 82 4.85 -1.91 -8.77
C ILE A 82 3.58 -1.64 -7.97
N THR A 83 2.43 -1.93 -8.56
CA THR A 83 1.13 -1.85 -7.90
C THR A 83 0.60 -3.25 -7.65
N THR A 84 0.36 -3.58 -6.39
CA THR A 84 -0.18 -4.88 -5.97
C THR A 84 -1.59 -4.69 -5.42
N TYR A 85 -2.56 -5.35 -6.05
CA TYR A 85 -3.96 -5.40 -5.61
C TYR A 85 -4.16 -6.57 -4.65
N LEU A 86 -4.66 -6.27 -3.45
CA LEU A 86 -5.10 -7.26 -2.47
C LEU A 86 -6.63 -7.34 -2.51
N SER A 87 -7.16 -8.50 -2.85
CA SER A 87 -8.61 -8.73 -2.79
C SER A 87 -9.03 -9.01 -1.34
N PRO A 88 -10.32 -8.87 -0.97
CA PRO A 88 -10.77 -9.05 0.43
C PRO A 88 -10.41 -10.39 1.07
N ARG A 89 -10.17 -11.42 0.28
CA ARG A 89 -9.77 -12.77 0.76
C ARG A 89 -8.28 -12.94 0.98
N ASP A 90 -7.47 -12.02 0.46
CA ASP A 90 -6.01 -12.13 0.51
C ASP A 90 -5.50 -11.79 1.92
N TYR A 91 -4.23 -12.05 2.16
CA TYR A 91 -3.55 -11.63 3.38
C TYR A 91 -3.28 -10.13 3.33
N HIS A 92 -3.66 -9.39 4.38
CA HIS A 92 -3.64 -7.92 4.36
C HIS A 92 -2.53 -7.27 5.18
N ARG A 93 -1.61 -8.05 5.77
CA ARG A 93 -0.40 -7.44 6.30
C ARG A 93 0.61 -7.27 5.18
N VAL A 94 1.16 -6.07 5.11
CA VAL A 94 2.19 -5.70 4.12
C VAL A 94 3.54 -5.71 4.81
N HIS A 95 4.55 -6.25 4.15
CA HIS A 95 5.89 -6.44 4.69
C HIS A 95 6.91 -5.61 3.90
N MET A 96 8.08 -5.41 4.50
CA MET A 96 9.19 -4.77 3.80
C MET A 96 9.77 -5.73 2.75
N PRO A 97 10.01 -5.24 1.51
CA PRO A 97 10.64 -6.05 0.46
C PRO A 97 12.11 -6.35 0.70
N CYS A 98 12.78 -5.54 1.50
CA CYS A 98 14.17 -5.65 1.93
C CYS A 98 14.35 -4.92 3.26
N ASP A 99 15.53 -4.99 3.84
CA ASP A 99 15.89 -4.18 5.01
C ASP A 99 15.89 -2.69 4.65
N GLY A 100 15.41 -1.86 5.58
CA GLY A 100 15.33 -0.42 5.37
C GLY A 100 15.05 0.35 6.65
N THR A 101 15.47 1.61 6.67
CA THR A 101 15.23 2.54 7.77
C THR A 101 14.14 3.52 7.40
N LEU A 102 13.07 3.57 8.19
CA LEU A 102 11.99 4.54 7.99
C LEU A 102 12.51 5.97 8.21
N ARG A 103 12.38 6.83 7.21
CA ARG A 103 12.74 8.25 7.28
C ARG A 103 11.54 9.15 7.52
N LYS A 104 10.44 8.85 6.85
CA LYS A 104 9.26 9.72 6.85
C LYS A 104 8.00 8.87 6.67
N MET A 105 6.96 9.24 7.37
CA MET A 105 5.63 8.71 7.19
C MET A 105 4.64 9.87 7.02
N ILE A 106 3.81 9.81 5.97
CA ILE A 106 2.81 10.84 5.65
C ILE A 106 1.45 10.16 5.59
N TYR A 107 0.50 10.64 6.37
CA TYR A 107 -0.90 10.31 6.22
C TYR A 107 -1.59 11.33 5.31
N VAL A 108 -2.28 10.83 4.30
CA VAL A 108 -3.03 11.66 3.34
C VAL A 108 -4.50 11.30 3.46
N PRO A 109 -5.34 12.21 3.96
CA PRO A 109 -6.79 12.00 3.96
C PRO A 109 -7.33 11.95 2.53
N GLY A 110 -8.42 11.21 2.31
CA GLY A 110 -9.00 11.09 0.97
C GLY A 110 -10.27 10.27 0.93
N ASP A 111 -10.66 9.90 -0.27
CA ASP A 111 -11.79 9.03 -0.55
C ASP A 111 -11.49 7.56 -0.13
N LEU A 112 -12.51 6.73 -0.14
CA LEU A 112 -12.43 5.29 0.10
C LEU A 112 -13.10 4.51 -1.03
N PHE A 113 -12.80 4.85 -2.26
CA PHE A 113 -13.26 4.06 -3.41
C PHE A 113 -12.72 2.63 -3.31
N SER A 114 -13.53 1.67 -3.74
CA SER A 114 -12.99 0.34 -3.97
C SER A 114 -11.88 0.39 -5.02
N VAL A 115 -10.76 -0.28 -4.72
CA VAL A 115 -9.60 -0.33 -5.62
C VAL A 115 -9.58 -1.58 -6.50
N ASN A 116 -10.74 -2.20 -6.71
CA ASN A 116 -10.86 -3.35 -7.59
C ASN A 116 -10.53 -3.00 -9.06
N PRO A 117 -10.20 -4.01 -9.89
CA PRO A 117 -9.79 -3.77 -11.28
C PRO A 117 -10.83 -3.05 -12.14
N PHE A 118 -12.11 -3.15 -11.80
CA PHE A 118 -13.17 -2.42 -12.54
C PHE A 118 -13.07 -0.92 -12.28
N LEU A 119 -13.02 -0.49 -11.00
CA LEU A 119 -12.93 0.93 -10.65
C LEU A 119 -11.57 1.53 -11.04
N ALA A 120 -10.49 0.75 -10.96
CA ALA A 120 -9.18 1.19 -11.46
C ALA A 120 -9.19 1.56 -12.96
N LYS A 121 -10.10 0.99 -13.75
CA LYS A 121 -10.29 1.33 -15.17
C LYS A 121 -11.23 2.49 -15.44
N HIS A 122 -12.01 2.94 -14.44
CA HIS A 122 -13.09 3.89 -14.68
C HIS A 122 -12.98 5.17 -13.83
N VAL A 123 -12.23 5.14 -12.73
CA VAL A 123 -12.06 6.29 -11.84
C VAL A 123 -10.70 6.92 -12.07
N PRO A 124 -10.64 8.13 -12.64
CA PRO A 124 -9.37 8.83 -12.82
C PRO A 124 -8.69 9.12 -11.48
N ASN A 125 -7.37 9.00 -11.44
CA ASN A 125 -6.54 9.27 -10.27
C ASN A 125 -6.95 8.48 -9.02
N LEU A 126 -7.53 7.31 -9.17
CA LEU A 126 -8.12 6.53 -8.09
C LEU A 126 -7.21 6.41 -6.86
N PHE A 127 -5.97 6.00 -7.08
CA PHE A 127 -5.02 5.75 -5.98
C PHE A 127 -4.53 7.04 -5.32
N ALA A 128 -4.42 8.13 -6.06
CA ALA A 128 -4.06 9.43 -5.54
C ALA A 128 -5.23 10.15 -4.85
N ARG A 129 -6.47 9.75 -5.12
CA ARG A 129 -7.67 10.28 -4.46
C ARG A 129 -7.99 9.58 -3.16
N ASN A 130 -7.68 8.29 -3.07
CA ASN A 130 -7.97 7.52 -1.86
C ASN A 130 -7.05 7.92 -0.71
N GLU A 131 -7.62 7.81 0.50
CA GLU A 131 -6.88 7.87 1.74
C GLU A 131 -5.70 6.90 1.69
N ARG A 132 -4.53 7.35 2.16
CA ARG A 132 -3.31 6.55 2.08
C ARG A 132 -2.27 6.92 3.13
N VAL A 133 -1.37 6.00 3.37
CA VAL A 133 -0.16 6.22 4.17
C VAL A 133 1.05 5.99 3.28
N ILE A 134 1.92 6.99 3.21
CA ILE A 134 3.16 6.98 2.43
C ILE A 134 4.31 6.78 3.42
N CYS A 135 5.07 5.71 3.26
CA CYS A 135 6.24 5.39 4.08
C CYS A 135 7.50 5.44 3.23
N VAL A 136 8.41 6.34 3.58
CA VAL A 136 9.69 6.55 2.88
C VAL A 136 10.80 5.87 3.66
N PHE A 137 11.56 5.02 2.98
CA PHE A 137 12.65 4.26 3.58
C PHE A 137 13.98 4.50 2.86
N ASP A 138 15.06 4.49 3.63
CA ASP A 138 16.41 4.28 3.09
C ASP A 138 16.69 2.79 3.08
N THR A 139 17.14 2.29 1.94
CA THR A 139 17.53 0.90 1.73
C THR A 139 18.89 0.82 1.05
N GLU A 140 19.48 -0.37 0.99
CA GLU A 140 20.71 -0.58 0.22
C GLU A 140 20.53 -0.38 -1.29
N PHE A 141 19.29 -0.47 -1.79
CA PHE A 141 18.92 -0.21 -3.19
C PHE A 141 18.58 1.26 -3.47
N GLY A 142 18.76 2.14 -2.50
CA GLY A 142 18.37 3.54 -2.56
C GLY A 142 17.09 3.86 -1.82
N THR A 143 16.53 5.03 -2.08
CA THR A 143 15.27 5.46 -1.45
C THR A 143 14.11 4.64 -2.02
N MET A 144 13.29 4.10 -1.13
CA MET A 144 12.08 3.33 -1.47
C MET A 144 10.87 3.97 -0.81
N VAL A 145 9.75 4.00 -1.53
CA VAL A 145 8.46 4.41 -0.97
C VAL A 145 7.47 3.26 -1.03
N GLN A 146 6.87 2.95 0.10
CA GLN A 146 5.76 2.01 0.20
C GLN A 146 4.49 2.79 0.52
N ILE A 147 3.47 2.67 -0.34
CA ILE A 147 2.22 3.40 -0.22
C ILE A 147 1.09 2.42 0.05
N LEU A 148 0.47 2.55 1.22
CA LEU A 148 -0.69 1.77 1.63
C LEU A 148 -1.94 2.58 1.28
N VAL A 149 -2.69 2.13 0.28
CA VAL A 149 -3.91 2.83 -0.18
C VAL A 149 -5.13 2.21 0.48
N GLY A 150 -5.90 3.02 1.18
CA GLY A 150 -7.17 2.65 1.78
C GLY A 150 -8.25 2.40 0.73
N ALA A 151 -9.30 1.69 1.13
CA ALA A 151 -10.45 1.38 0.28
C ALA A 151 -11.70 1.19 1.13
N THR A 152 -12.83 0.93 0.51
CA THR A 152 -14.15 0.82 1.17
C THR A 152 -14.16 -0.09 2.40
N ILE A 153 -13.47 -1.23 2.36
CA ILE A 153 -13.41 -2.18 3.47
C ILE A 153 -12.06 -2.17 4.22
N THR A 154 -11.13 -1.30 3.83
CA THR A 154 -9.79 -1.16 4.40
C THR A 154 -9.51 0.30 4.75
N ALA A 155 -10.41 0.88 5.56
CA ALA A 155 -10.38 2.31 5.92
C ALA A 155 -9.46 2.63 7.11
N SER A 156 -8.87 1.64 7.76
CA SER A 156 -7.93 1.82 8.86
C SER A 156 -6.58 1.24 8.46
N ILE A 157 -5.55 2.08 8.46
CA ILE A 157 -4.19 1.67 8.16
C ILE A 157 -3.39 1.69 9.46
N GLY A 158 -2.76 0.58 9.80
CA GLY A 158 -1.92 0.46 10.98
C GLY A 158 -0.49 0.11 10.61
N THR A 159 0.46 0.63 11.37
CA THR A 159 1.88 0.29 11.25
C THR A 159 2.40 -0.26 12.57
N VAL A 160 3.45 -1.08 12.53
CA VAL A 160 4.05 -1.67 13.73
C VAL A 160 4.73 -0.63 14.63
N TRP A 161 5.11 0.52 14.07
CA TRP A 161 5.81 1.59 14.80
C TRP A 161 4.89 2.71 15.31
N ALA A 162 3.68 2.88 14.76
CA ALA A 162 2.79 3.97 15.14
C ALA A 162 1.35 3.52 15.44
N GLY A 163 1.07 2.21 15.38
CA GLY A 163 -0.30 1.71 15.57
C GLY A 163 -1.24 2.14 14.45
N VAL A 164 -2.53 2.34 14.75
CA VAL A 164 -3.53 2.77 13.78
C VAL A 164 -3.34 4.25 13.46
N ILE A 165 -3.05 4.54 12.19
CA ILE A 165 -2.76 5.90 11.69
C ILE A 165 -4.04 6.68 11.42
N ASN A 166 -5.05 5.98 10.91
CA ASN A 166 -6.35 6.56 10.63
C ASN A 166 -7.36 5.97 11.62
N PRO A 167 -7.63 6.67 12.74
CA PRO A 167 -8.60 6.20 13.71
C PRO A 167 -10.00 6.12 13.08
N PRO A 168 -10.87 5.26 13.60
CA PRO A 168 -12.24 5.14 13.11
C PRO A 168 -12.91 6.49 13.05
N ARG A 169 -13.58 6.78 11.93
CA ARG A 169 -14.37 8.00 11.78
C ARG A 169 -15.63 7.85 12.64
N TYR A 170 -15.67 8.55 13.75
CA TYR A 170 -16.90 8.69 14.52
C TYR A 170 -17.74 9.77 13.84
N ASN A 171 -18.91 9.39 13.34
CA ASN A 171 -19.98 10.35 13.05
C ASN A 171 -20.50 10.87 14.38
N GLU A 172 -19.91 11.88 14.95
CA GLU A 172 -20.57 12.65 15.98
C GLU A 172 -21.65 13.49 15.31
N VAL A 173 -22.87 13.06 15.45
CA VAL A 173 -24.01 13.94 15.27
C VAL A 173 -23.97 14.91 16.47
N LYS A 174 -23.45 16.10 16.26
CA LYS A 174 -23.52 17.22 17.21
C LYS A 174 -24.81 17.97 16.99
#